data_0dde029fa351d1f929623cea377e9b46
#
_entry.id   0dde029fa351d1f929623cea377e9b46
#
_cell.length_a   1.000
_cell.length_b   1.000
_cell.length_c   1.000
_cell.angle_alpha   90.00
_cell.angle_beta   90.00
_cell.angle_gamma   90.00
#
_symmetry.space_group_name_H-M   'P 1'
#
loop_
_entity.id
_entity.type
_entity.pdbx_description
1 polymer ?
#
loop_
_entity_poly.entity_id
_entity_poly.type
_entity_poly.pdbx_seq_one_letter_code
_entity_poly.pdbx_strand_id
1 'polypeptide(L)'
;MSEALVANNLPIPSVVGSLDAYIGAVHRIPVLEASEERELARRYRSDDDLDAARTLVMSHLRFVVHVARGYNGYGLQLADLIQEGNIGLMKAVKRFDPDHGVRLVSFAVHWIRAEMHEFILRNWRIVKVATTKAQRKLFFNLRKSKKRLGWMNMDEVRAVAQDLGVPETTVLEMESRLSGRDVGFDPPVEGNDDMPPAPVAYLEDHGADPYLQVADADQEEHQLDTLQHALAKLDDRTRDIIRRRWLAEDKATLQDLADDYGVSAERIRQLEANAMKKMRGVFAA
;
A
#
# COMPACT_ATOMS: atom_id res chain seq x y z
N MET A 1 46.42 21.86 1.48
CA MET A 1 44.94 22.06 1.36
C MET A 1 44.37 20.73 0.97
N SER A 2 43.62 20.08 1.86
CA SER A 2 43.15 18.73 1.66
C SER A 2 42.11 18.66 0.55
N GLU A 3 42.10 17.57 -0.23
CA GLU A 3 41.13 17.26 -1.31
C GLU A 3 39.68 17.31 -0.82
N ALA A 4 39.41 17.21 0.49
CA ALA A 4 38.11 17.35 1.11
C ALA A 4 37.43 18.72 0.85
N LEU A 5 38.21 19.79 0.69
CA LEU A 5 37.68 21.14 0.35
C LEU A 5 37.16 21.24 -1.10
N VAL A 6 37.59 20.33 -1.98
CA VAL A 6 37.10 20.28 -3.37
C VAL A 6 35.71 19.66 -3.45
N ALA A 7 35.33 18.82 -2.49
CA ALA A 7 34.01 18.16 -2.47
C ALA A 7 32.83 19.15 -2.24
N ASN A 8 33.08 20.28 -1.60
CA ASN A 8 32.03 21.29 -1.34
C ASN A 8 31.52 22.01 -2.60
N ASN A 9 32.27 21.97 -3.69
CA ASN A 9 31.92 22.60 -4.97
C ASN A 9 31.45 21.62 -6.05
N LEU A 10 31.36 20.32 -5.75
CA LEU A 10 30.86 19.35 -6.72
C LEU A 10 29.32 19.50 -6.85
N PRO A 11 28.80 19.63 -8.08
CA PRO A 11 27.36 19.62 -8.28
C PRO A 11 26.76 18.31 -7.79
N ILE A 12 25.61 18.38 -7.15
CA ILE A 12 24.86 17.19 -6.71
C ILE A 12 24.60 16.33 -7.94
N PRO A 13 25.01 15.04 -7.95
CA PRO A 13 24.75 14.17 -9.09
C PRO A 13 23.24 14.10 -9.33
N SER A 14 22.79 14.56 -10.49
CA SER A 14 21.39 14.53 -10.88
C SER A 14 21.10 13.25 -11.67
N VAL A 15 20.00 12.60 -11.38
CA VAL A 15 19.48 11.45 -12.17
C VAL A 15 18.80 11.95 -13.47
N VAL A 16 18.57 13.25 -13.58
CA VAL A 16 17.98 13.88 -14.76
C VAL A 16 18.99 13.89 -15.92
N GLY A 17 18.98 12.83 -16.70
CA GLY A 17 19.87 12.67 -17.87
C GLY A 17 20.03 11.20 -18.19
N SER A 18 21.02 10.55 -17.61
CA SER A 18 21.17 9.10 -17.72
C SER A 18 21.77 8.52 -16.43
N LEU A 19 21.43 7.27 -16.17
CA LEU A 19 21.97 6.52 -15.02
C LEU A 19 23.49 6.44 -15.10
N ASP A 20 24.06 6.27 -16.30
CA ASP A 20 25.49 6.19 -16.50
C ASP A 20 26.20 7.52 -16.19
N ALA A 21 25.58 8.65 -16.54
CA ALA A 21 26.09 9.96 -16.17
C ALA A 21 26.13 10.15 -14.66
N TYR A 22 25.07 9.73 -13.95
CA TYR A 22 25.03 9.72 -12.48
C TYR A 22 26.15 8.87 -11.89
N ILE A 23 26.28 7.63 -12.36
CA ILE A 23 27.32 6.69 -11.88
C ILE A 23 28.72 7.28 -12.16
N GLY A 24 28.94 7.86 -13.34
CA GLY A 24 30.19 8.52 -13.69
C GLY A 24 30.51 9.71 -12.77
N ALA A 25 29.50 10.52 -12.43
CA ALA A 25 29.66 11.64 -11.50
C ALA A 25 30.02 11.16 -10.08
N VAL A 26 29.33 10.15 -9.58
CA VAL A 26 29.58 9.56 -8.26
C VAL A 26 30.99 8.96 -8.16
N HIS A 27 31.49 8.37 -9.24
CA HIS A 27 32.85 7.78 -9.26
C HIS A 27 33.98 8.82 -9.27
N ARG A 28 33.70 10.09 -9.57
CA ARG A 28 34.71 11.18 -9.50
C ARG A 28 34.89 11.72 -8.08
N ILE A 29 33.92 11.45 -7.20
CA ILE A 29 33.98 11.94 -5.82
C ILE A 29 35.08 11.16 -5.05
N PRO A 30 36.01 11.83 -4.38
CA PRO A 30 37.06 11.18 -3.61
C PRO A 30 36.51 10.38 -2.43
N VAL A 31 37.18 9.32 -2.07
CA VAL A 31 36.88 8.50 -0.88
C VAL A 31 37.57 9.14 0.32
N LEU A 32 36.85 9.29 1.41
CA LEU A 32 37.35 9.87 2.64
C LEU A 32 38.30 8.90 3.39
N GLU A 33 39.39 9.46 3.94
CA GLU A 33 40.23 8.76 4.89
C GLU A 33 39.52 8.56 6.24
N ALA A 34 39.93 7.57 7.01
CA ALA A 34 39.25 7.23 8.28
C ALA A 34 39.32 8.35 9.33
N SER A 35 40.33 9.19 9.27
CA SER A 35 40.49 10.40 10.13
C SER A 35 39.52 11.49 9.75
N GLU A 36 39.42 11.76 8.44
CA GLU A 36 38.50 12.78 7.89
C GLU A 36 37.02 12.39 8.10
N GLU A 37 36.68 11.10 7.88
CA GLU A 37 35.34 10.57 8.13
C GLU A 37 34.93 10.78 9.57
N ARG A 38 35.81 10.51 10.55
CA ARG A 38 35.54 10.71 11.97
C ARG A 38 35.41 12.17 12.34
N GLU A 39 36.24 13.04 11.80
CA GLU A 39 36.17 14.47 12.04
C GLU A 39 34.88 15.08 11.52
N LEU A 40 34.51 14.78 10.27
CA LEU A 40 33.24 15.21 9.67
C LEU A 40 32.04 14.68 10.46
N ALA A 41 32.07 13.43 10.89
CA ALA A 41 30.98 12.86 11.69
C ALA A 41 30.85 13.53 13.06
N ARG A 42 31.96 13.90 13.72
CA ARG A 42 31.93 14.66 14.98
C ARG A 42 31.37 16.06 14.77
N ARG A 43 31.81 16.79 13.73
CA ARG A 43 31.28 18.12 13.39
C ARG A 43 29.77 18.06 13.14
N TYR A 44 29.31 17.07 12.39
CA TYR A 44 27.86 16.93 12.17
C TYR A 44 27.12 16.64 13.47
N ARG A 45 27.69 15.84 14.39
CA ARG A 45 27.01 15.45 15.63
C ARG A 45 27.02 16.56 16.69
N SER A 46 28.12 17.37 16.78
CA SER A 46 28.25 18.44 17.77
C SER A 46 27.54 19.73 17.34
N ASP A 47 27.69 20.11 16.08
CA ASP A 47 27.34 21.43 15.58
C ASP A 47 26.17 21.39 14.57
N ASP A 48 25.61 20.21 14.30
CA ASP A 48 24.59 19.95 13.27
C ASP A 48 25.03 20.47 11.86
N ASP A 49 26.36 20.34 11.59
CA ASP A 49 26.99 20.84 10.36
C ASP A 49 26.52 20.08 9.14
N LEU A 50 25.58 20.68 8.38
CA LEU A 50 24.98 20.08 7.19
C LEU A 50 25.98 19.90 6.05
N ASP A 51 27.03 20.73 5.96
CA ASP A 51 28.08 20.57 4.93
C ASP A 51 28.95 19.37 5.24
N ALA A 52 29.23 19.11 6.51
CA ALA A 52 29.90 17.88 6.93
C ALA A 52 29.05 16.64 6.61
N ALA A 53 27.75 16.67 6.91
CA ALA A 53 26.83 15.57 6.56
C ALA A 53 26.75 15.36 5.04
N ARG A 54 26.67 16.44 4.25
CA ARG A 54 26.68 16.38 2.78
C ARG A 54 27.94 15.72 2.26
N THR A 55 29.10 16.09 2.76
CA THR A 55 30.41 15.53 2.37
C THR A 55 30.47 14.03 2.69
N LEU A 56 30.01 13.60 3.88
CA LEU A 56 29.90 12.20 4.26
C LEU A 56 28.99 11.41 3.30
N VAL A 57 27.81 11.94 2.99
CA VAL A 57 26.88 11.25 2.06
C VAL A 57 27.50 11.15 0.67
N MET A 58 27.99 12.27 0.11
CA MET A 58 28.53 12.32 -1.25
C MET A 58 29.70 11.35 -1.46
N SER A 59 30.62 11.26 -0.53
CA SER A 59 31.80 10.39 -0.61
C SER A 59 31.43 8.91 -0.55
N HIS A 60 30.25 8.56 -0.04
CA HIS A 60 29.80 7.17 0.10
C HIS A 60 28.75 6.74 -0.94
N LEU A 61 28.31 7.62 -1.87
CA LEU A 61 27.35 7.27 -2.92
C LEU A 61 27.84 6.13 -3.82
N ARG A 62 29.15 6.05 -4.07
CA ARG A 62 29.78 4.94 -4.83
C ARG A 62 29.47 3.58 -4.21
N PHE A 63 29.49 3.52 -2.87
CA PHE A 63 29.19 2.29 -2.16
C PHE A 63 27.71 1.91 -2.31
N VAL A 64 26.79 2.88 -2.30
CA VAL A 64 25.36 2.64 -2.56
C VAL A 64 25.16 2.01 -3.94
N VAL A 65 25.79 2.56 -4.98
CA VAL A 65 25.74 1.99 -6.36
C VAL A 65 26.23 0.54 -6.38
N HIS A 66 27.34 0.26 -5.67
CA HIS A 66 27.88 -1.10 -5.58
C HIS A 66 26.87 -2.07 -4.93
N VAL A 67 26.26 -1.68 -3.83
CA VAL A 67 25.23 -2.50 -3.14
C VAL A 67 24.00 -2.69 -4.02
N ALA A 68 23.50 -1.63 -4.67
CA ALA A 68 22.31 -1.66 -5.52
C ALA A 68 22.45 -2.64 -6.71
N ARG A 69 23.63 -2.73 -7.31
CA ARG A 69 23.92 -3.68 -8.40
C ARG A 69 23.67 -5.14 -7.99
N GLY A 70 23.84 -5.47 -6.70
CA GLY A 70 23.56 -6.81 -6.17
C GLY A 70 22.06 -7.18 -6.20
N TYR A 71 21.17 -6.21 -6.40
CA TYR A 71 19.71 -6.40 -6.44
C TYR A 71 19.10 -6.27 -7.85
N ASN A 72 19.94 -6.18 -8.89
CA ASN A 72 19.48 -6.00 -10.28
C ASN A 72 18.59 -7.14 -10.82
N GLY A 73 18.55 -8.30 -10.14
CA GLY A 73 17.77 -9.48 -10.54
C GLY A 73 16.29 -9.47 -10.11
N TYR A 74 15.81 -8.43 -9.43
CA TYR A 74 14.43 -8.36 -8.93
C TYR A 74 13.45 -7.68 -9.87
N GLY A 75 13.88 -7.26 -11.09
CA GLY A 75 13.00 -6.64 -12.10
C GLY A 75 12.65 -5.18 -11.83
N LEU A 76 13.28 -4.53 -10.86
CA LEU A 76 13.11 -3.11 -10.55
C LEU A 76 14.21 -2.27 -11.20
N GLN A 77 13.92 -1.00 -11.46
CA GLN A 77 14.88 -0.09 -12.08
C GLN A 77 16.06 0.16 -11.11
N LEU A 78 17.29 0.04 -11.64
CA LEU A 78 18.50 0.25 -10.84
C LEU A 78 18.59 1.67 -10.29
N ALA A 79 18.07 2.66 -11.03
CA ALA A 79 18.01 4.05 -10.57
C ALA A 79 17.23 4.19 -9.26
N ASP A 80 16.06 3.56 -9.17
CA ASP A 80 15.20 3.63 -7.99
C ASP A 80 15.85 2.93 -6.80
N LEU A 81 16.46 1.75 -7.03
CA LEU A 81 17.21 1.05 -6.00
C LEU A 81 18.38 1.89 -5.43
N ILE A 82 19.05 2.64 -6.29
CA ILE A 82 20.13 3.56 -5.87
C ILE A 82 19.53 4.69 -5.02
N GLN A 83 18.41 5.29 -5.41
CA GLN A 83 17.81 6.39 -4.63
C GLN A 83 17.33 5.91 -3.26
N GLU A 84 16.70 4.75 -3.18
CA GLU A 84 16.32 4.15 -1.89
C GLU A 84 17.55 3.84 -1.03
N GLY A 85 18.62 3.34 -1.67
CA GLY A 85 19.90 3.15 -0.98
C GLY A 85 20.51 4.47 -0.48
N ASN A 86 20.38 5.57 -1.23
CA ASN A 86 20.81 6.89 -0.79
C ASN A 86 20.01 7.37 0.44
N ILE A 87 18.70 7.09 0.49
CA ILE A 87 17.88 7.35 1.67
C ILE A 87 18.40 6.55 2.87
N GLY A 88 18.73 5.28 2.66
CA GLY A 88 19.36 4.43 3.67
C GLY A 88 20.69 4.99 4.18
N LEU A 89 21.54 5.45 3.27
CA LEU A 89 22.81 6.10 3.61
C LEU A 89 22.60 7.38 4.44
N MET A 90 21.66 8.24 4.06
CA MET A 90 21.33 9.45 4.82
C MET A 90 20.83 9.12 6.23
N LYS A 91 19.99 8.09 6.37
CA LYS A 91 19.55 7.60 7.68
C LYS A 91 20.71 7.08 8.53
N ALA A 92 21.67 6.41 7.88
CA ALA A 92 22.88 5.94 8.55
C ALA A 92 23.76 7.09 9.03
N VAL A 93 24.05 8.08 8.19
CA VAL A 93 24.85 9.27 8.57
C VAL A 93 24.23 9.99 9.76
N LYS A 94 22.91 10.17 9.79
CA LYS A 94 22.20 10.80 10.90
C LYS A 94 22.37 10.05 12.23
N ARG A 95 22.59 8.74 12.20
CA ARG A 95 22.68 7.87 13.40
C ARG A 95 24.08 7.38 13.70
N PHE A 96 25.04 7.74 12.84
CA PHE A 96 26.40 7.26 12.97
C PHE A 96 27.10 7.89 14.18
N ASP A 97 27.76 7.03 14.97
CA ASP A 97 28.59 7.45 16.09
C ASP A 97 30.06 7.12 15.77
N PRO A 98 30.91 8.15 15.53
CA PRO A 98 32.30 7.96 15.18
C PRO A 98 33.16 7.39 16.34
N ASP A 99 32.66 7.47 17.57
CA ASP A 99 33.43 7.05 18.76
C ASP A 99 33.32 5.54 19.02
N HIS A 100 32.43 4.82 18.34
CA HIS A 100 32.36 3.34 18.37
C HIS A 100 33.50 2.63 17.60
N GLY A 101 34.40 3.34 16.96
CA GLY A 101 35.59 2.78 16.31
C GLY A 101 35.31 2.00 15.01
N VAL A 102 34.09 2.02 14.48
CA VAL A 102 33.72 1.38 13.20
C VAL A 102 33.70 2.41 12.07
N ARG A 103 33.91 1.97 10.82
CA ARG A 103 33.78 2.82 9.63
C ARG A 103 32.32 3.03 9.30
N LEU A 104 32.00 4.22 8.75
CA LEU A 104 30.65 4.56 8.30
C LEU A 104 30.11 3.52 7.30
N VAL A 105 30.94 3.04 6.37
CA VAL A 105 30.55 2.00 5.39
C VAL A 105 30.01 0.75 6.07
N SER A 106 30.69 0.27 7.12
CA SER A 106 30.29 -0.95 7.86
C SER A 106 28.98 -0.77 8.61
N PHE A 107 28.71 0.42 9.10
CA PHE A 107 27.45 0.76 9.74
C PHE A 107 26.34 1.01 8.72
N ALA A 108 26.62 1.76 7.65
CA ALA A 108 25.65 2.18 6.65
C ALA A 108 25.12 1.03 5.80
N VAL A 109 25.90 -0.04 5.58
CA VAL A 109 25.46 -1.17 4.74
C VAL A 109 24.15 -1.79 5.20
N HIS A 110 23.91 -1.84 6.50
CA HIS A 110 22.67 -2.38 7.08
C HIS A 110 21.46 -1.49 6.78
N TRP A 111 21.63 -0.16 6.87
CA TRP A 111 20.61 0.80 6.56
C TRP A 111 20.28 0.86 5.06
N ILE A 112 21.32 0.86 4.22
CA ILE A 112 21.21 0.83 2.76
C ILE A 112 20.43 -0.41 2.32
N ARG A 113 20.83 -1.59 2.81
CA ARG A 113 20.13 -2.84 2.50
C ARG A 113 18.70 -2.87 3.02
N ALA A 114 18.44 -2.32 4.19
CA ALA A 114 17.10 -2.29 4.77
C ALA A 114 16.13 -1.50 3.90
N GLU A 115 16.52 -0.29 3.43
CA GLU A 115 15.68 0.53 2.54
C GLU A 115 15.48 -0.15 1.18
N MET A 116 16.54 -0.69 0.58
CA MET A 116 16.42 -1.43 -0.69
C MET A 116 15.51 -2.65 -0.56
N HIS A 117 15.62 -3.42 0.54
CA HIS A 117 14.78 -4.58 0.78
C HIS A 117 13.31 -4.17 0.95
N GLU A 118 13.04 -3.11 1.70
CA GLU A 118 11.66 -2.62 1.90
C GLU A 118 11.07 -2.12 0.57
N PHE A 119 11.84 -1.40 -0.23
CA PHE A 119 11.45 -0.97 -1.56
C PHE A 119 11.13 -2.14 -2.48
N ILE A 120 12.01 -3.16 -2.54
CA ILE A 120 11.79 -4.38 -3.33
C ILE A 120 10.50 -5.07 -2.90
N LEU A 121 10.31 -5.32 -1.61
CA LEU A 121 9.12 -6.00 -1.10
C LEU A 121 7.81 -5.24 -1.39
N ARG A 122 7.89 -3.92 -1.47
CA ARG A 122 6.74 -3.07 -1.74
C ARG A 122 6.36 -3.02 -3.22
N ASN A 123 7.36 -3.01 -4.11
CA ASN A 123 7.18 -2.70 -5.53
C ASN A 123 7.41 -3.91 -6.46
N TRP A 124 7.77 -5.08 -5.93
CA TRP A 124 8.06 -6.26 -6.74
C TRP A 124 6.84 -6.76 -7.52
N ARG A 125 5.64 -6.63 -6.95
CA ARG A 125 4.35 -6.98 -7.54
C ARG A 125 3.24 -6.05 -7.06
N ILE A 126 2.12 -6.03 -7.81
CA ILE A 126 0.91 -5.29 -7.47
C ILE A 126 0.39 -5.73 -6.09
N VAL A 127 0.32 -7.05 -5.87
CA VAL A 127 -0.06 -7.62 -4.57
C VAL A 127 1.18 -7.92 -3.74
N LYS A 128 1.18 -7.49 -2.47
CA LYS A 128 2.28 -7.75 -1.54
C LYS A 128 2.44 -9.25 -1.29
N VAL A 129 3.57 -9.82 -1.70
CA VAL A 129 3.85 -11.25 -1.59
C VAL A 129 4.30 -11.66 -0.19
N ALA A 130 5.07 -10.80 0.49
CA ALA A 130 5.67 -11.11 1.79
C ALA A 130 5.27 -10.06 2.83
N THR A 131 4.33 -10.41 3.71
CA THR A 131 3.81 -9.53 4.78
C THR A 131 4.40 -9.84 6.15
N THR A 132 4.67 -11.11 6.46
CA THR A 132 5.23 -11.54 7.73
C THR A 132 6.76 -11.58 7.73
N LYS A 133 7.38 -11.57 8.92
CA LYS A 133 8.84 -11.68 9.07
C LYS A 133 9.41 -12.96 8.44
N ALA A 134 8.71 -14.08 8.58
CA ALA A 134 9.11 -15.36 8.00
C ALA A 134 9.06 -15.30 6.46
N GLN A 135 7.98 -14.77 5.88
CA GLN A 135 7.83 -14.60 4.44
C GLN A 135 8.88 -13.66 3.85
N ARG A 136 9.20 -12.53 4.51
CA ARG A 136 10.27 -11.60 4.10
C ARG A 136 11.64 -12.30 4.08
N LYS A 137 11.93 -13.12 5.09
CA LYS A 137 13.17 -13.91 5.16
C LYS A 137 13.26 -14.90 4.01
N LEU A 138 12.17 -15.60 3.71
CA LEU A 138 12.06 -16.55 2.59
C LEU A 138 12.18 -15.84 1.25
N PHE A 139 11.56 -14.69 1.04
CA PHE A 139 11.60 -13.95 -0.22
C PHE A 139 13.04 -13.73 -0.75
N PHE A 140 13.96 -13.34 0.12
CA PHE A 140 15.36 -13.10 -0.25
C PHE A 140 16.24 -14.34 -0.29
N ASN A 141 15.88 -15.39 0.46
CA ASN A 141 16.74 -16.57 0.63
C ASN A 141 16.26 -17.78 -0.18
N LEU A 142 14.96 -17.93 -0.45
CA LEU A 142 14.41 -19.10 -1.13
C LEU A 142 15.08 -19.35 -2.48
N ARG A 143 15.27 -18.29 -3.29
CA ARG A 143 15.93 -18.38 -4.59
C ARG A 143 17.39 -18.85 -4.50
N LYS A 144 18.11 -18.48 -3.46
CA LYS A 144 19.49 -18.90 -3.23
C LYS A 144 19.58 -20.35 -2.76
N SER A 145 18.60 -20.80 -1.99
CA SER A 145 18.53 -22.17 -1.45
C SER A 145 18.05 -23.17 -2.47
N LYS A 146 17.37 -22.72 -3.55
CA LYS A 146 16.83 -23.57 -4.60
C LYS A 146 17.95 -24.08 -5.53
N LYS A 147 18.15 -25.40 -5.59
CA LYS A 147 19.18 -26.03 -6.43
C LYS A 147 18.71 -26.32 -7.85
N ARG A 148 17.41 -26.41 -8.07
CA ARG A 148 16.78 -26.75 -9.36
C ARG A 148 15.80 -25.67 -9.81
N LEU A 149 15.50 -25.63 -11.12
CA LEU A 149 14.52 -24.70 -11.68
C LEU A 149 13.05 -25.11 -11.43
N GLY A 150 12.81 -26.38 -11.08
CA GLY A 150 11.45 -26.92 -10.78
C GLY A 150 11.00 -26.61 -9.36
N TRP A 151 9.88 -27.24 -8.95
CA TRP A 151 9.39 -27.20 -7.57
C TRP A 151 10.37 -27.89 -6.62
N MET A 152 10.46 -27.40 -5.38
CA MET A 152 11.28 -28.01 -4.34
C MET A 152 10.68 -29.36 -3.91
N ASN A 153 11.52 -30.35 -3.69
CA ASN A 153 11.07 -31.59 -3.08
C ASN A 153 10.95 -31.40 -1.53
N MET A 154 10.26 -32.35 -0.86
CA MET A 154 10.00 -32.21 0.59
C MET A 154 11.29 -32.18 1.43
N ASP A 155 12.37 -32.80 0.97
CA ASP A 155 13.64 -32.78 1.71
C ASP A 155 14.33 -31.40 1.58
N GLU A 156 14.24 -30.78 0.41
CA GLU A 156 14.70 -29.40 0.19
C GLU A 156 13.87 -28.40 1.01
N VAL A 157 12.54 -28.61 1.06
CA VAL A 157 11.64 -27.77 1.89
C VAL A 157 12.00 -27.85 3.36
N ARG A 158 12.23 -29.09 3.88
CA ARG A 158 12.66 -29.29 5.28
C ARG A 158 14.01 -28.65 5.56
N ALA A 159 14.98 -28.81 4.66
CA ALA A 159 16.31 -28.20 4.82
C ALA A 159 16.23 -26.68 4.89
N VAL A 160 15.44 -26.04 4.00
CA VAL A 160 15.23 -24.58 4.01
C VAL A 160 14.46 -24.15 5.25
N ALA A 161 13.43 -24.88 5.66
CA ALA A 161 12.66 -24.59 6.86
C ALA A 161 13.55 -24.59 8.11
N GLN A 162 14.42 -25.59 8.22
CA GLN A 162 15.36 -25.72 9.34
C GLN A 162 16.44 -24.64 9.31
N ASP A 163 17.06 -24.38 8.17
CA ASP A 163 18.13 -23.36 8.01
C ASP A 163 17.62 -21.94 8.34
N LEU A 164 16.42 -21.64 7.89
CA LEU A 164 15.81 -20.33 8.09
C LEU A 164 14.96 -20.23 9.37
N GLY A 165 14.72 -21.33 10.09
CA GLY A 165 13.90 -21.35 11.30
C GLY A 165 12.46 -20.91 11.02
N VAL A 166 11.83 -21.44 9.96
CA VAL A 166 10.45 -21.13 9.52
C VAL A 166 9.65 -22.43 9.34
N PRO A 167 8.31 -22.41 9.46
CA PRO A 167 7.49 -23.59 9.21
C PRO A 167 7.59 -24.07 7.74
N GLU A 168 7.55 -25.39 7.51
CA GLU A 168 7.55 -26.01 6.18
C GLU A 168 6.35 -25.52 5.32
N THR A 169 5.19 -25.36 5.95
CA THR A 169 3.99 -24.83 5.29
C THR A 169 4.22 -23.43 4.71
N THR A 170 4.95 -22.57 5.43
CA THR A 170 5.28 -21.22 4.96
C THR A 170 6.27 -21.24 3.78
N VAL A 171 7.16 -22.24 3.73
CA VAL A 171 8.09 -22.41 2.60
C VAL A 171 7.32 -22.78 1.33
N LEU A 172 6.42 -23.76 1.41
CA LEU A 172 5.55 -24.19 0.29
C LEU A 172 4.66 -23.05 -0.20
N GLU A 173 4.03 -22.32 0.74
CA GLU A 173 3.21 -21.16 0.42
C GLU A 173 4.02 -20.08 -0.33
N MET A 174 5.21 -19.77 0.15
CA MET A 174 6.07 -18.78 -0.49
C MET A 174 6.60 -19.24 -1.84
N GLU A 175 6.88 -20.53 -2.01
CA GLU A 175 7.26 -21.08 -3.32
C GLU A 175 6.12 -20.91 -4.33
N SER A 176 4.89 -21.23 -3.94
CA SER A 176 3.70 -21.03 -4.77
C SER A 176 3.51 -19.56 -5.16
N ARG A 177 3.60 -18.64 -4.18
CA ARG A 177 3.46 -17.20 -4.42
C ARG A 177 4.56 -16.64 -5.34
N LEU A 178 5.81 -17.12 -5.21
CA LEU A 178 6.93 -16.63 -6.02
C LEU A 178 6.91 -17.19 -7.45
N SER A 179 6.31 -18.35 -7.69
CA SER A 179 6.22 -18.97 -9.03
C SER A 179 5.12 -18.35 -9.89
N GLY A 180 4.04 -17.85 -9.28
CA GLY A 180 2.94 -17.20 -9.99
C GLY A 180 3.39 -15.92 -10.71
N ARG A 181 2.64 -15.48 -11.70
CA ARG A 181 2.80 -14.16 -12.35
C ARG A 181 1.52 -13.36 -12.15
N ASP A 182 1.66 -12.03 -12.13
CA ASP A 182 0.48 -11.17 -12.16
C ASP A 182 -0.21 -11.34 -13.52
N VAL A 183 -1.54 -11.51 -13.50
CA VAL A 183 -2.37 -11.69 -14.70
C VAL A 183 -3.07 -10.35 -14.96
N GLY A 184 -2.99 -9.86 -16.20
CA GLY A 184 -3.75 -8.69 -16.63
C GLY A 184 -5.24 -8.99 -16.58
N PHE A 185 -6.04 -8.05 -16.07
CA PHE A 185 -7.50 -8.20 -16.00
C PHE A 185 -8.15 -8.08 -17.38
N ASP A 186 -7.70 -7.09 -18.16
CA ASP A 186 -8.17 -6.84 -19.51
C ASP A 186 -7.40 -7.66 -20.54
N PRO A 187 -8.03 -7.99 -21.70
CA PRO A 187 -7.35 -8.66 -22.78
C PRO A 187 -6.23 -7.78 -23.35
N PRO A 188 -5.11 -8.38 -23.82
CA PRO A 188 -4.07 -7.62 -24.50
C PRO A 188 -4.62 -7.03 -25.80
N VAL A 189 -4.14 -5.81 -26.13
CA VAL A 189 -4.59 -5.07 -27.32
C VAL A 189 -4.30 -5.81 -28.63
N GLU A 190 -3.22 -6.60 -28.67
CA GLU A 190 -2.88 -7.49 -29.77
C GLU A 190 -3.18 -8.94 -29.34
N GLY A 191 -4.42 -9.37 -29.59
CA GLY A 191 -4.85 -10.74 -29.25
C GLY A 191 -4.30 -11.77 -30.22
N ASN A 192 -3.55 -12.74 -29.72
CA ASN A 192 -3.31 -13.98 -30.42
C ASN A 192 -4.42 -14.95 -29.97
N ASP A 193 -5.16 -15.57 -30.90
CA ASP A 193 -6.29 -16.49 -30.61
C ASP A 193 -5.89 -17.69 -29.71
N ASP A 194 -4.60 -17.97 -29.60
CA ASP A 194 -4.04 -19.03 -28.75
C ASP A 194 -3.82 -18.60 -27.26
N MET A 195 -4.09 -17.33 -26.89
CA MET A 195 -3.94 -16.91 -25.49
C MET A 195 -5.16 -17.30 -24.65
N PRO A 196 -4.95 -17.70 -23.38
CA PRO A 196 -6.08 -17.97 -22.50
C PRO A 196 -6.92 -16.69 -22.31
N PRO A 197 -8.25 -16.83 -22.20
CA PRO A 197 -9.14 -15.68 -22.05
C PRO A 197 -8.76 -14.87 -20.82
N ALA A 198 -8.80 -13.53 -20.94
CA ALA A 198 -8.55 -12.62 -19.83
C ALA A 198 -9.63 -12.78 -18.74
N PRO A 199 -9.33 -12.48 -17.46
CA PRO A 199 -10.29 -12.60 -16.38
C PRO A 199 -11.61 -11.89 -16.62
N VAL A 200 -11.62 -10.74 -17.28
CA VAL A 200 -12.83 -10.01 -17.64
C VAL A 200 -13.81 -10.85 -18.48
N ALA A 201 -13.33 -11.81 -19.26
CA ALA A 201 -14.16 -12.62 -20.14
C ALA A 201 -14.88 -13.78 -19.41
N TYR A 202 -14.41 -14.19 -18.24
CA TYR A 202 -14.97 -15.33 -17.49
C TYR A 202 -15.41 -14.99 -16.06
N LEU A 203 -15.12 -13.77 -15.57
CA LEU A 203 -15.65 -13.33 -14.29
C LEU A 203 -17.11 -12.92 -14.46
N GLU A 204 -17.97 -13.55 -13.68
CA GLU A 204 -19.40 -13.30 -13.67
C GLU A 204 -19.74 -12.15 -12.75
N ASP A 205 -20.51 -11.17 -13.24
CA ASP A 205 -21.10 -10.12 -12.43
C ASP A 205 -22.49 -10.57 -11.96
N HIS A 206 -22.58 -11.06 -10.74
CA HIS A 206 -23.85 -11.49 -10.15
C HIS A 206 -24.86 -10.36 -9.97
N GLY A 207 -24.45 -9.10 -10.00
CA GLY A 207 -25.35 -7.93 -9.94
C GLY A 207 -25.97 -7.57 -11.29
N ALA A 208 -25.44 -8.10 -12.38
CA ALA A 208 -25.89 -7.81 -13.74
C ALA A 208 -26.94 -8.80 -14.29
N ASP A 209 -27.47 -9.72 -13.46
CA ASP A 209 -28.53 -10.64 -13.88
C ASP A 209 -29.81 -9.85 -14.22
N PRO A 210 -30.25 -9.81 -15.50
CA PRO A 210 -31.42 -9.04 -15.92
C PRO A 210 -32.72 -9.46 -15.21
N TYR A 211 -32.83 -10.75 -14.88
CA TYR A 211 -34.00 -11.26 -14.15
C TYR A 211 -34.07 -10.66 -12.75
N LEU A 212 -32.96 -10.65 -12.00
CA LEU A 212 -32.92 -10.07 -10.66
C LEU A 212 -33.14 -8.56 -10.69
N GLN A 213 -32.55 -7.85 -11.66
CA GLN A 213 -32.77 -6.40 -11.81
C GLN A 213 -34.22 -6.05 -12.08
N VAL A 214 -34.90 -6.78 -12.97
CA VAL A 214 -36.32 -6.58 -13.26
C VAL A 214 -37.21 -6.97 -12.06
N ALA A 215 -36.88 -8.08 -11.38
CA ALA A 215 -37.60 -8.51 -10.18
C ALA A 215 -37.50 -7.51 -9.04
N ASP A 216 -36.30 -6.97 -8.80
CA ASP A 216 -36.05 -5.96 -7.78
C ASP A 216 -36.76 -4.64 -8.10
N ALA A 217 -36.70 -4.19 -9.37
CA ALA A 217 -37.40 -2.98 -9.83
C ALA A 217 -38.94 -3.10 -9.70
N ASP A 218 -39.50 -4.24 -10.11
CA ASP A 218 -40.92 -4.54 -9.99
C ASP A 218 -41.38 -4.59 -8.51
N GLN A 219 -40.54 -5.20 -7.67
CA GLN A 219 -40.78 -5.24 -6.23
C GLN A 219 -40.73 -3.85 -5.60
N GLU A 220 -39.78 -3.00 -6.00
CA GLU A 220 -39.66 -1.63 -5.51
C GLU A 220 -40.89 -0.79 -5.94
N GLU A 221 -41.30 -0.88 -7.20
CA GLU A 221 -42.50 -0.22 -7.72
C GLU A 221 -43.75 -0.66 -6.94
N HIS A 222 -43.92 -1.97 -6.74
CA HIS A 222 -45.03 -2.51 -5.97
C HIS A 222 -45.01 -2.04 -4.50
N GLN A 223 -43.85 -1.94 -3.88
CA GLN A 223 -43.75 -1.41 -2.52
C GLN A 223 -44.09 0.07 -2.45
N LEU A 224 -43.67 0.88 -3.44
CA LEU A 224 -44.02 2.30 -3.52
C LEU A 224 -45.51 2.50 -3.71
N ASP A 225 -46.13 1.72 -4.58
CA ASP A 225 -47.60 1.76 -4.81
C ASP A 225 -48.37 1.37 -3.53
N THR A 226 -47.94 0.32 -2.86
CA THR A 226 -48.53 -0.12 -1.59
C THR A 226 -48.37 0.96 -0.52
N LEU A 227 -47.24 1.63 -0.46
CA LEU A 227 -47.00 2.75 0.45
C LEU A 227 -47.93 3.92 0.15
N GLN A 228 -48.07 4.29 -1.14
CA GLN A 228 -49.00 5.35 -1.56
C GLN A 228 -50.45 5.03 -1.18
N HIS A 229 -50.89 3.80 -1.42
CA HIS A 229 -52.22 3.34 -1.01
C HIS A 229 -52.42 3.36 0.50
N ALA A 230 -51.40 2.97 1.26
CA ALA A 230 -51.45 3.01 2.72
C ALA A 230 -51.55 4.45 3.25
N LEU A 231 -50.76 5.37 2.67
CA LEU A 231 -50.84 6.82 2.98
C LEU A 231 -52.17 7.43 2.62
N ALA A 232 -52.79 7.01 1.50
CA ALA A 232 -54.10 7.51 1.05
C ALA A 232 -55.26 7.13 2.03
N LYS A 233 -55.09 6.02 2.78
CA LYS A 233 -56.07 5.59 3.80
C LYS A 233 -55.96 6.36 5.13
N LEU A 234 -54.94 7.21 5.29
CA LEU A 234 -54.79 8.07 6.45
C LEU A 234 -55.55 9.40 6.24
N ASP A 235 -56.01 9.97 7.35
CA ASP A 235 -56.56 11.34 7.37
C ASP A 235 -55.44 12.36 7.05
N ASP A 236 -55.78 13.51 6.50
CA ASP A 236 -54.82 14.49 5.97
C ASP A 236 -53.83 14.94 7.02
N ARG A 237 -54.26 15.14 8.27
CA ARG A 237 -53.37 15.51 9.38
C ARG A 237 -52.34 14.44 9.69
N THR A 238 -52.79 13.21 9.81
CA THR A 238 -51.89 12.06 10.14
C THR A 238 -50.97 11.76 8.97
N ARG A 239 -51.41 11.91 7.72
CA ARG A 239 -50.62 11.76 6.51
C ARG A 239 -49.48 12.79 6.47
N ASP A 240 -49.79 14.06 6.79
CA ASP A 240 -48.80 15.11 6.84
C ASP A 240 -47.72 14.86 7.92
N ILE A 241 -48.17 14.42 9.11
CA ILE A 241 -47.22 14.03 10.20
C ILE A 241 -46.27 12.94 9.71
N ILE A 242 -46.79 11.86 9.09
CA ILE A 242 -45.94 10.77 8.59
C ILE A 242 -45.02 11.25 7.49
N ARG A 243 -45.51 12.06 6.54
CA ARG A 243 -44.71 12.60 5.45
C ARG A 243 -43.55 13.45 5.94
N ARG A 244 -43.80 14.41 6.82
CA ARG A 244 -42.78 15.35 7.34
C ARG A 244 -41.75 14.64 8.26
N ARG A 245 -42.18 13.58 8.93
CA ARG A 245 -41.32 12.90 9.89
C ARG A 245 -40.48 11.79 9.25
N TRP A 246 -40.99 11.09 8.25
CA TRP A 246 -40.37 9.87 7.71
C TRP A 246 -39.98 9.96 6.24
N LEU A 247 -40.70 10.72 5.43
CA LEU A 247 -40.51 10.75 3.98
C LEU A 247 -39.85 12.05 3.48
N ALA A 248 -39.77 13.10 4.29
CA ALA A 248 -39.08 14.32 3.94
C ALA A 248 -37.59 14.19 4.11
N GLU A 249 -36.81 14.91 3.30
CA GLU A 249 -35.33 15.00 3.45
C GLU A 249 -34.96 15.59 4.82
N ASP A 250 -35.61 16.71 5.20
CA ASP A 250 -35.49 17.31 6.51
C ASP A 250 -36.58 16.78 7.43
N LYS A 251 -36.22 15.84 8.31
CA LYS A 251 -37.17 15.17 9.21
C LYS A 251 -37.57 16.09 10.37
N ALA A 252 -38.85 16.45 10.46
CA ALA A 252 -39.37 17.21 11.57
C ALA A 252 -39.29 16.45 12.90
N THR A 253 -39.01 17.14 14.00
CA THR A 253 -39.06 16.56 15.35
C THR A 253 -40.50 16.46 15.86
N LEU A 254 -40.72 15.65 16.91
CA LEU A 254 -42.04 15.59 17.56
C LEU A 254 -42.48 16.94 18.14
N GLN A 255 -41.52 17.75 18.60
CA GLN A 255 -41.75 19.06 19.16
C GLN A 255 -42.18 20.06 18.08
N ASP A 256 -41.48 20.10 16.93
CA ASP A 256 -41.83 20.98 15.79
C ASP A 256 -43.26 20.74 15.32
N LEU A 257 -43.63 19.45 15.20
CA LEU A 257 -45.00 19.09 14.81
C LEU A 257 -46.04 19.39 15.91
N ALA A 258 -45.63 19.26 17.18
CA ALA A 258 -46.49 19.60 18.31
C ALA A 258 -46.81 21.12 18.35
N ASP A 259 -45.78 21.94 18.11
CA ASP A 259 -45.92 23.40 18.05
C ASP A 259 -46.78 23.83 16.83
N ASP A 260 -46.55 23.24 15.66
CA ASP A 260 -47.33 23.53 14.42
C ASP A 260 -48.80 23.16 14.54
N TYR A 261 -49.10 22.04 15.20
CA TYR A 261 -50.49 21.56 15.34
C TYR A 261 -51.14 21.99 16.67
N GLY A 262 -50.47 22.71 17.54
CA GLY A 262 -50.99 23.19 18.82
C GLY A 262 -51.37 22.04 19.76
N VAL A 263 -50.65 20.94 19.78
CA VAL A 263 -50.91 19.75 20.60
C VAL A 263 -49.63 19.32 21.34
N SER A 264 -49.74 18.41 22.31
CA SER A 264 -48.56 17.90 22.99
C SER A 264 -47.75 16.96 22.08
N ALA A 265 -46.44 16.91 22.27
CA ALA A 265 -45.53 15.97 21.55
C ALA A 265 -45.97 14.49 21.75
N GLU A 266 -46.50 14.16 22.92
CA GLU A 266 -47.05 12.81 23.20
C GLU A 266 -48.26 12.51 22.35
N ARG A 267 -49.10 13.53 22.06
CA ARG A 267 -50.27 13.39 21.14
C ARG A 267 -49.81 13.11 19.70
N ILE A 268 -48.77 13.78 19.23
CA ILE A 268 -48.14 13.48 17.94
C ILE A 268 -47.62 12.06 17.89
N ARG A 269 -46.92 11.60 18.93
CA ARG A 269 -46.42 10.23 19.03
C ARG A 269 -47.52 9.16 18.98
N GLN A 270 -48.68 9.44 19.63
CA GLN A 270 -49.85 8.56 19.58
C GLN A 270 -50.46 8.51 18.16
N LEU A 271 -50.56 9.66 17.48
CA LEU A 271 -51.06 9.72 16.10
C LEU A 271 -50.14 8.95 15.16
N GLU A 272 -48.83 9.13 15.30
CA GLU A 272 -47.81 8.39 14.54
C GLU A 272 -47.94 6.88 14.76
N ALA A 273 -48.01 6.42 16.02
CA ALA A 273 -48.14 4.98 16.34
C ALA A 273 -49.42 4.39 15.75
N ASN A 274 -50.55 5.12 15.81
CA ASN A 274 -51.82 4.69 15.21
C ASN A 274 -51.73 4.65 13.69
N ALA A 275 -51.09 5.62 13.07
CA ALA A 275 -50.87 5.64 11.63
C ALA A 275 -50.06 4.43 11.16
N MET A 276 -48.90 4.17 11.83
CA MET A 276 -48.06 3.02 11.53
C MET A 276 -48.81 1.68 11.69
N LYS A 277 -49.70 1.57 12.70
CA LYS A 277 -50.53 0.39 12.88
C LYS A 277 -51.54 0.21 11.74
N LYS A 278 -52.20 1.32 11.28
CA LYS A 278 -53.13 1.29 10.13
C LYS A 278 -52.40 0.92 8.85
N MET A 279 -51.23 1.55 8.59
CA MET A 279 -50.43 1.26 7.41
C MET A 279 -49.96 -0.21 7.38
N ARG A 280 -49.45 -0.76 8.52
CA ARG A 280 -49.07 -2.17 8.61
C ARG A 280 -50.17 -3.14 8.21
N GLY A 281 -51.45 -2.81 8.51
CA GLY A 281 -52.56 -3.63 8.10
C GLY A 281 -52.78 -3.65 6.58
N VAL A 282 -52.29 -2.65 5.82
CA VAL A 282 -52.37 -2.63 4.36
C VAL A 282 -51.26 -3.49 3.74
N PHE A 283 -50.07 -3.52 4.35
CA PHE A 283 -48.96 -4.34 3.88
C PHE A 283 -49.13 -5.84 4.24
N ALA A 284 -50.01 -6.16 5.18
CA ALA A 284 -50.26 -7.54 5.61
C ALA A 284 -51.46 -8.19 4.90
N ALA A 285 -52.23 -7.41 4.14
CA ALA A 285 -53.38 -7.86 3.35
C ALA A 285 -53.01 -8.14 1.91
#